data_6872e2dbc1f46bfaf3f6b77fb1490fdf
#
_entry.id   6872e2dbc1f46bfaf3f6b77fb1490fdf
#
_cell.length_a   1.000
_cell.length_b   1.000
_cell.length_c   1.000
_cell.angle_alpha   90.00
_cell.angle_beta   90.00
_cell.angle_gamma   90.00
#
_symmetry.space_group_name_H-M   'P 1'
#
loop_
_entity.id
_entity.type
_entity.pdbx_description
1 polymer ?
#
loop_
_entity_poly.entity_id
_entity_poly.type
_entity_poly.pdbx_seq_one_letter_code
_entity_poly.pdbx_strand_id
1 'polypeptide(L)'
;IQTHSKTFYRAFSMLPKKKRQAVWAVYSFCRRADDIVDESPSPKEELAFFQEAFDRFLQGEVDRDDPMWVALEYTFQQFRMDEAPFRDLLRGQEMDLEQHRYETLDELLIYSYHVASTVGLMLLPIIAPRKKEQLKEAAISLGIGMQLTNILRDIGEDKAERNRIYLPKQVMDQFGYTEQELQEGIVNQAFQHVWEYIAFEAEAYY
;
A
#
# COMPACT_ATOMS: atom_id res chain seq x y z
N ILE A 1 -0.06 13.78 -7.69
CA ILE A 1 1.19 13.01 -7.66
C ILE A 1 2.37 13.93 -7.34
N GLN A 2 2.52 15.06 -8.05
CA GLN A 2 3.66 15.96 -7.87
C GLN A 2 3.75 16.56 -6.44
N THR A 3 2.64 16.71 -5.76
CA THR A 3 2.54 17.25 -4.41
C THR A 3 2.73 16.19 -3.31
N HIS A 4 2.30 14.95 -3.54
CA HIS A 4 2.24 13.90 -2.53
C HIS A 4 3.41 12.92 -2.55
N SER A 5 4.07 12.69 -3.70
CA SER A 5 5.27 11.84 -3.79
C SER A 5 6.25 12.33 -4.84
N LYS A 6 7.19 13.17 -4.42
CA LYS A 6 8.22 13.75 -5.29
C LYS A 6 9.14 12.68 -5.90
N THR A 7 9.48 11.66 -5.14
CA THR A 7 10.36 10.56 -5.59
C THR A 7 9.68 9.71 -6.65
N PHE A 8 8.44 9.28 -6.39
CA PHE A 8 7.64 8.53 -7.33
C PHE A 8 7.40 9.32 -8.63
N TYR A 9 7.03 10.59 -8.50
CA TYR A 9 6.84 11.47 -9.65
C TYR A 9 8.12 11.58 -10.51
N ARG A 10 9.29 11.81 -9.89
CA ARG A 10 10.56 11.90 -10.61
C ARG A 10 10.94 10.61 -11.32
N ALA A 11 10.85 9.47 -10.62
CA ALA A 11 11.20 8.18 -11.16
C ALA A 11 10.36 7.83 -12.40
N PHE A 12 9.05 8.01 -12.33
CA PHE A 12 8.15 7.63 -13.41
C PHE A 12 7.98 8.71 -14.49
N SER A 13 8.37 9.96 -14.24
CA SER A 13 8.37 11.04 -15.25
C SER A 13 9.32 10.76 -16.43
N MET A 14 10.34 9.91 -16.22
CA MET A 14 11.28 9.51 -17.26
C MET A 14 10.71 8.44 -18.22
N LEU A 15 9.58 7.83 -17.90
CA LEU A 15 8.95 6.84 -18.77
C LEU A 15 8.37 7.48 -20.05
N PRO A 16 8.30 6.71 -21.15
CA PRO A 16 7.55 7.12 -22.34
C PRO A 16 6.12 7.54 -22.00
N LYS A 17 5.60 8.55 -22.69
CA LYS A 17 4.32 9.21 -22.37
C LYS A 17 3.18 8.23 -22.05
N LYS A 18 2.98 7.20 -22.87
CA LYS A 18 1.89 6.21 -22.65
C LYS A 18 2.06 5.45 -21.34
N LYS A 19 3.27 4.96 -21.04
CA LYS A 19 3.56 4.25 -19.79
C LYS A 19 3.42 5.16 -18.59
N ARG A 20 3.95 6.38 -18.69
CA ARG A 20 3.86 7.39 -17.64
C ARG A 20 2.41 7.73 -17.29
N GLN A 21 1.55 7.93 -18.29
CA GLN A 21 0.13 8.20 -18.07
C GLN A 21 -0.57 7.02 -17.39
N ALA A 22 -0.26 5.79 -17.80
CA ALA A 22 -0.80 4.58 -17.19
C ALA A 22 -0.36 4.42 -15.72
N VAL A 23 0.92 4.65 -15.41
CA VAL A 23 1.42 4.65 -14.03
C VAL A 23 0.71 5.70 -13.19
N TRP A 24 0.45 6.89 -13.76
CA TRP A 24 -0.28 7.94 -13.03
C TRP A 24 -1.75 7.60 -12.80
N ALA A 25 -2.40 6.89 -13.72
CA ALA A 25 -3.76 6.40 -13.52
C ALA A 25 -3.83 5.38 -12.35
N VAL A 26 -2.91 4.40 -12.33
CA VAL A 26 -2.78 3.45 -11.21
C VAL A 26 -2.50 4.18 -9.89
N TYR A 27 -1.55 5.12 -9.89
CA TYR A 27 -1.25 5.90 -8.69
C TYR A 27 -2.48 6.69 -8.19
N SER A 28 -3.25 7.29 -9.11
CA SER A 28 -4.45 8.05 -8.73
C SER A 28 -5.52 7.16 -8.11
N PHE A 29 -5.67 5.93 -8.59
CA PHE A 29 -6.56 4.94 -7.98
C PHE A 29 -6.10 4.57 -6.56
N CYS A 30 -4.83 4.19 -6.39
CA CYS A 30 -4.26 3.83 -5.09
C CYS A 30 -4.38 4.99 -4.10
N ARG A 31 -4.00 6.20 -4.53
CA ARG A 31 -4.06 7.39 -3.66
C ARG A 31 -5.49 7.74 -3.25
N ARG A 32 -6.47 7.60 -4.14
CA ARG A 32 -7.88 7.83 -3.79
C ARG A 32 -8.36 6.84 -2.74
N ALA A 33 -8.02 5.56 -2.88
CA ALA A 33 -8.36 4.55 -1.88
C ALA A 33 -7.75 4.87 -0.50
N ASP A 34 -6.50 5.32 -0.49
CA ASP A 34 -5.75 5.75 0.68
C ASP A 34 -6.38 7.00 1.33
N ASP A 35 -6.63 8.06 0.53
CA ASP A 35 -7.28 9.30 1.01
C ASP A 35 -8.68 9.06 1.61
N ILE A 36 -9.45 8.11 1.07
CA ILE A 36 -10.75 7.71 1.62
C ILE A 36 -10.59 7.17 3.04
N VAL A 37 -9.61 6.31 3.27
CA VAL A 37 -9.40 5.67 4.57
C VAL A 37 -8.81 6.64 5.59
N ASP A 38 -7.91 7.52 5.15
CA ASP A 38 -7.18 8.41 6.06
C ASP A 38 -7.86 9.76 6.30
N GLU A 39 -8.64 10.28 5.34
CA GLU A 39 -9.13 11.66 5.38
C GLU A 39 -10.67 11.78 5.40
N SER A 40 -11.42 10.73 5.02
CA SER A 40 -12.88 10.82 4.96
C SER A 40 -13.52 10.84 6.35
N PRO A 41 -14.58 11.62 6.53
CA PRO A 41 -15.42 11.56 7.74
C PRO A 41 -16.26 10.26 7.82
N SER A 42 -16.46 9.55 6.70
CA SER A 42 -17.24 8.31 6.59
C SER A 42 -16.49 7.25 5.79
N PRO A 43 -15.29 6.83 6.24
CA PRO A 43 -14.38 6.04 5.40
C PRO A 43 -14.94 4.68 4.99
N LYS A 44 -15.75 4.02 5.84
CA LYS A 44 -16.33 2.70 5.52
C LYS A 44 -17.33 2.79 4.39
N GLU A 45 -18.23 3.76 4.44
CA GLU A 45 -19.25 3.98 3.41
C GLU A 45 -18.61 4.43 2.10
N GLU A 46 -17.64 5.36 2.17
CA GLU A 46 -16.97 5.85 0.97
C GLU A 46 -16.08 4.78 0.32
N LEU A 47 -15.41 3.95 1.10
CA LEU A 47 -14.65 2.83 0.56
C LEU A 47 -15.57 1.80 -0.12
N ALA A 48 -16.72 1.49 0.48
CA ALA A 48 -17.71 0.60 -0.15
C ALA A 48 -18.23 1.18 -1.48
N PHE A 49 -18.54 2.48 -1.54
CA PHE A 49 -18.91 3.14 -2.80
C PHE A 49 -17.79 3.12 -3.84
N PHE A 50 -16.54 3.25 -3.41
CA PHE A 50 -15.40 3.20 -4.31
C PHE A 50 -15.19 1.79 -4.87
N GLN A 51 -15.39 0.75 -4.05
CA GLN A 51 -15.39 -0.65 -4.48
C GLN A 51 -16.51 -0.94 -5.49
N GLU A 52 -17.74 -0.48 -5.23
CA GLU A 52 -18.85 -0.61 -6.17
C GLU A 52 -18.58 0.15 -7.49
N ALA A 53 -17.94 1.31 -7.41
CA ALA A 53 -17.55 2.07 -8.61
C ALA A 53 -16.49 1.31 -9.43
N PHE A 54 -15.56 0.62 -8.77
CA PHE A 54 -14.59 -0.23 -9.45
C PHE A 54 -15.26 -1.46 -10.09
N ASP A 55 -16.23 -2.07 -9.42
CA ASP A 55 -16.99 -3.19 -10.00
C ASP A 55 -17.77 -2.77 -11.26
N ARG A 56 -18.43 -1.61 -11.24
CA ARG A 56 -19.10 -1.04 -12.42
C ARG A 56 -18.10 -0.72 -13.53
N PHE A 57 -16.95 -0.15 -13.18
CA PHE A 57 -15.87 0.10 -14.14
C PHE A 57 -15.44 -1.18 -14.85
N LEU A 58 -15.28 -2.29 -14.15
CA LEU A 58 -14.92 -3.60 -14.74
C LEU A 58 -16.02 -4.16 -15.64
N GLN A 59 -17.28 -3.78 -15.41
CA GLN A 59 -18.42 -4.11 -16.28
C GLN A 59 -18.53 -3.18 -17.51
N GLY A 60 -17.65 -2.19 -17.63
CA GLY A 60 -17.62 -1.21 -18.72
C GLY A 60 -18.45 0.05 -18.46
N GLU A 61 -18.97 0.23 -17.25
CA GLU A 61 -19.71 1.42 -16.83
C GLU A 61 -18.73 2.45 -16.28
N VAL A 62 -18.12 3.20 -17.17
CA VAL A 62 -17.08 4.19 -16.80
C VAL A 62 -17.71 5.55 -16.54
N ASP A 63 -17.46 6.10 -15.35
CA ASP A 63 -17.81 7.48 -15.04
C ASP A 63 -16.93 8.43 -15.89
N ARG A 64 -17.56 9.10 -16.86
CA ARG A 64 -16.89 9.99 -17.81
C ARG A 64 -16.57 11.37 -17.26
N ASP A 65 -17.21 11.75 -16.16
CA ASP A 65 -16.99 13.03 -15.48
C ASP A 65 -15.79 12.97 -14.53
N ASP A 66 -15.35 11.75 -14.16
CA ASP A 66 -14.17 11.54 -13.33
C ASP A 66 -12.93 11.17 -14.16
N PRO A 67 -11.94 12.07 -14.27
CA PRO A 67 -10.72 11.84 -15.04
C PRO A 67 -9.92 10.61 -14.63
N MET A 68 -10.02 10.18 -13.36
CA MET A 68 -9.30 8.98 -12.88
C MET A 68 -9.83 7.74 -13.57
N TRP A 69 -11.17 7.54 -13.60
CA TRP A 69 -11.76 6.37 -14.24
C TRP A 69 -11.51 6.35 -15.76
N VAL A 70 -11.55 7.52 -16.41
CA VAL A 70 -11.22 7.64 -17.84
C VAL A 70 -9.77 7.26 -18.11
N ALA A 71 -8.83 7.71 -17.28
CA ALA A 71 -7.42 7.37 -17.41
C ALA A 71 -7.16 5.89 -17.11
N LEU A 72 -7.88 5.32 -16.13
CA LEU A 72 -7.78 3.91 -15.77
C LEU A 72 -8.33 3.02 -16.91
N GLU A 73 -9.46 3.38 -17.52
CA GLU A 73 -10.00 2.67 -18.70
C GLU A 73 -8.98 2.64 -19.84
N TYR A 74 -8.38 3.79 -20.17
CA TYR A 74 -7.32 3.84 -21.17
C TYR A 74 -6.16 2.90 -20.81
N THR A 75 -5.80 2.84 -19.53
CA THR A 75 -4.74 1.95 -19.05
C THR A 75 -5.09 0.49 -19.24
N PHE A 76 -6.31 0.08 -18.87
CA PHE A 76 -6.80 -1.29 -19.05
C PHE A 76 -6.87 -1.69 -20.54
N GLN A 77 -7.23 -0.76 -21.43
CA GLN A 77 -7.28 -1.00 -22.87
C GLN A 77 -5.88 -1.13 -23.51
N GLN A 78 -4.89 -0.37 -23.04
CA GLN A 78 -3.53 -0.34 -23.59
C GLN A 78 -2.62 -1.44 -23.04
N PHE A 79 -2.87 -1.86 -21.81
CA PHE A 79 -2.07 -2.85 -21.11
C PHE A 79 -2.97 -3.99 -20.62
N ARG A 80 -2.45 -5.21 -20.62
CA ARG A 80 -3.19 -6.37 -20.12
C ARG A 80 -3.17 -6.33 -18.58
N MET A 81 -3.99 -5.44 -18.03
CA MET A 81 -4.14 -5.27 -16.58
C MET A 81 -4.88 -6.46 -15.99
N ASP A 82 -4.50 -6.79 -14.75
CA ASP A 82 -5.20 -7.76 -13.92
C ASP A 82 -5.99 -6.99 -12.86
N GLU A 83 -7.25 -7.37 -12.64
CA GLU A 83 -8.10 -6.73 -11.63
C GLU A 83 -7.74 -7.16 -10.19
N ALA A 84 -7.17 -8.37 -10.01
CA ALA A 84 -6.92 -8.93 -8.70
C ALA A 84 -6.06 -8.01 -7.81
N PRO A 85 -4.92 -7.44 -8.26
CA PRO A 85 -4.15 -6.53 -7.42
C PRO A 85 -4.91 -5.26 -6.98
N PHE A 86 -5.86 -4.78 -7.79
CA PHE A 86 -6.72 -3.64 -7.41
C PHE A 86 -7.69 -4.03 -6.29
N ARG A 87 -8.31 -5.20 -6.38
CA ARG A 87 -9.19 -5.74 -5.34
C ARG A 87 -8.42 -6.01 -4.05
N ASP A 88 -7.23 -6.59 -4.16
CA ASP A 88 -6.35 -6.85 -3.02
C ASP A 88 -5.92 -5.55 -2.32
N LEU A 89 -5.63 -4.47 -3.08
CA LEU A 89 -5.36 -3.16 -2.49
C LEU A 89 -6.57 -2.65 -1.70
N LEU A 90 -7.77 -2.71 -2.28
CA LEU A 90 -9.00 -2.28 -1.59
C LEU A 90 -9.25 -3.10 -0.33
N ARG A 91 -8.92 -4.41 -0.35
CA ARG A 91 -8.94 -5.24 0.87
C ARG A 91 -7.92 -4.75 1.92
N GLY A 92 -6.72 -4.34 1.50
CA GLY A 92 -5.73 -3.72 2.39
C GLY A 92 -6.26 -2.44 3.05
N GLN A 93 -6.99 -1.62 2.31
CA GLN A 93 -7.65 -0.42 2.84
C GLN A 93 -8.75 -0.76 3.86
N GLU A 94 -9.52 -1.83 3.63
CA GLU A 94 -10.48 -2.33 4.64
C GLU A 94 -9.76 -2.78 5.92
N MET A 95 -8.61 -3.45 5.81
CA MET A 95 -7.82 -3.87 6.97
C MET A 95 -7.44 -2.66 7.84
N ASP A 96 -7.07 -1.52 7.25
CA ASP A 96 -6.77 -0.29 7.99
C ASP A 96 -7.98 0.31 8.73
N LEU A 97 -9.21 0.00 8.30
CA LEU A 97 -10.43 0.41 9.00
C LEU A 97 -10.89 -0.56 10.09
N GLU A 98 -10.42 -1.81 10.03
CA GLU A 98 -10.86 -2.89 10.92
C GLU A 98 -9.80 -3.26 11.95
N GLN A 99 -8.51 -3.21 11.58
CA GLN A 99 -7.40 -3.73 12.37
C GLN A 99 -6.37 -2.64 12.67
N HIS A 100 -6.27 -2.28 13.94
CA HIS A 100 -5.31 -1.26 14.40
C HIS A 100 -4.12 -1.85 15.15
N ARG A 101 -4.09 -3.17 15.33
CA ARG A 101 -3.05 -3.93 16.05
C ARG A 101 -2.79 -5.24 15.32
N TYR A 102 -1.55 -5.67 15.30
CA TYR A 102 -1.08 -6.90 14.68
C TYR A 102 -0.51 -7.82 15.76
N GLU A 103 -1.02 -9.06 15.84
CA GLU A 103 -0.53 -10.04 16.83
C GLU A 103 0.77 -10.68 16.40
N THR A 104 0.90 -11.02 15.13
CA THR A 104 2.04 -11.77 14.59
C THR A 104 2.72 -11.04 13.42
N LEU A 105 3.97 -11.44 13.13
CA LEU A 105 4.68 -10.97 11.95
C LEU A 105 3.95 -11.40 10.67
N ASP A 106 3.40 -12.61 10.63
CA ASP A 106 2.67 -13.11 9.44
C ASP A 106 1.47 -12.22 9.11
N GLU A 107 0.71 -11.77 10.10
CA GLU A 107 -0.39 -10.81 9.89
C GLU A 107 0.13 -9.50 9.29
N LEU A 108 1.25 -8.99 9.78
CA LEU A 108 1.87 -7.79 9.24
C LEU A 108 2.37 -7.99 7.80
N LEU A 109 2.92 -9.14 7.47
CA LEU A 109 3.36 -9.47 6.11
C LEU A 109 2.17 -9.58 5.14
N ILE A 110 1.05 -10.18 5.57
CA ILE A 110 -0.20 -10.22 4.80
C ILE A 110 -0.71 -8.81 4.53
N TYR A 111 -0.76 -7.96 5.54
CA TYR A 111 -1.12 -6.54 5.37
C TYR A 111 -0.19 -5.84 4.39
N SER A 112 1.12 -6.00 4.55
CA SER A 112 2.14 -5.38 3.70
C SER A 112 2.00 -5.81 2.23
N TYR A 113 1.63 -7.06 1.97
CA TYR A 113 1.28 -7.52 0.63
C TYR A 113 0.11 -6.70 0.07
N HIS A 114 -0.98 -6.59 0.82
CA HIS A 114 -2.20 -5.93 0.34
C HIS A 114 -2.00 -4.46 0.02
N VAL A 115 -1.27 -3.70 0.85
CA VAL A 115 -1.13 -2.25 0.68
C VAL A 115 0.07 -1.82 -0.18
N ALA A 116 1.06 -2.68 -0.39
CA ALA A 116 2.28 -2.29 -1.11
C ALA A 116 2.65 -3.22 -2.28
N SER A 117 2.64 -4.55 -2.10
CA SER A 117 2.99 -5.47 -3.18
C SER A 117 2.01 -5.39 -4.35
N THR A 118 0.74 -5.18 -4.07
CA THR A 118 -0.31 -4.99 -5.07
C THR A 118 -0.02 -3.84 -6.01
N VAL A 119 0.55 -2.73 -5.51
CA VAL A 119 0.98 -1.60 -6.35
C VAL A 119 2.05 -2.03 -7.35
N GLY A 120 3.04 -2.79 -6.90
CA GLY A 120 4.06 -3.39 -7.77
C GLY A 120 3.44 -4.27 -8.85
N LEU A 121 2.49 -5.12 -8.47
CA LEU A 121 1.77 -6.00 -9.39
C LEU A 121 0.94 -5.24 -10.43
N MET A 122 0.28 -4.14 -10.05
CA MET A 122 -0.44 -3.26 -10.99
C MET A 122 0.51 -2.59 -11.99
N LEU A 123 1.74 -2.27 -11.58
CA LEU A 123 2.73 -1.60 -12.42
C LEU A 123 3.45 -2.55 -13.39
N LEU A 124 3.59 -3.83 -13.07
CA LEU A 124 4.32 -4.81 -13.90
C LEU A 124 3.83 -4.87 -15.36
N PRO A 125 2.51 -4.94 -15.66
CA PRO A 125 2.03 -4.95 -17.05
C PRO A 125 2.45 -3.71 -17.83
N ILE A 126 2.64 -2.58 -17.16
CA ILE A 126 2.99 -1.30 -17.76
C ILE A 126 4.50 -1.19 -17.99
N ILE A 127 5.30 -1.48 -16.96
CA ILE A 127 6.76 -1.26 -17.01
C ILE A 127 7.50 -2.41 -17.65
N ALA A 128 7.08 -3.65 -17.39
CA ALA A 128 7.76 -4.88 -17.82
C ALA A 128 6.81 -5.93 -18.44
N PRO A 129 5.99 -5.58 -19.48
CA PRO A 129 4.90 -6.43 -19.99
C PRO A 129 5.37 -7.81 -20.46
N ARG A 130 6.62 -7.92 -20.96
CA ARG A 130 7.19 -9.18 -21.46
C ARG A 130 7.73 -10.09 -20.36
N LYS A 131 7.96 -9.56 -19.15
CA LYS A 131 8.59 -10.28 -18.03
C LYS A 131 7.72 -10.25 -16.78
N LYS A 132 6.44 -9.83 -16.88
CA LYS A 132 5.58 -9.64 -15.70
C LYS A 132 5.48 -10.90 -14.85
N GLU A 133 5.32 -12.07 -15.44
CA GLU A 133 5.23 -13.33 -14.70
C GLU A 133 6.56 -13.68 -13.99
N GLN A 134 7.70 -13.45 -14.66
CA GLN A 134 9.02 -13.70 -14.10
C GLN A 134 9.37 -12.76 -12.93
N LEU A 135 8.82 -11.54 -12.96
CA LEU A 135 9.10 -10.49 -11.97
C LEU A 135 8.05 -10.42 -10.87
N LYS A 136 7.01 -11.26 -10.92
CA LYS A 136 5.89 -11.21 -9.98
C LYS A 136 6.36 -11.38 -8.54
N GLU A 137 7.13 -12.43 -8.25
CA GLU A 137 7.65 -12.69 -6.90
C GLU A 137 8.56 -11.55 -6.41
N ALA A 138 9.43 -11.05 -7.29
CA ALA A 138 10.30 -9.92 -6.95
C ALA A 138 9.51 -8.63 -6.67
N ALA A 139 8.42 -8.39 -7.39
CA ALA A 139 7.54 -7.24 -7.13
C ALA A 139 6.81 -7.36 -5.79
N ILE A 140 6.38 -8.58 -5.44
CA ILE A 140 5.76 -8.89 -4.13
C ILE A 140 6.78 -8.64 -3.01
N SER A 141 7.97 -9.25 -3.11
CA SER A 141 9.04 -9.06 -2.13
C SER A 141 9.38 -7.59 -1.94
N LEU A 142 9.64 -6.87 -3.02
CA LEU A 142 9.96 -5.44 -2.95
C LEU A 142 8.86 -4.64 -2.25
N GLY A 143 7.59 -4.94 -2.52
CA GLY A 143 6.46 -4.28 -1.87
C GLY A 143 6.45 -4.50 -0.36
N ILE A 144 6.63 -5.75 0.09
CA ILE A 144 6.70 -6.10 1.51
C ILE A 144 7.88 -5.37 2.18
N GLY A 145 9.09 -5.46 1.63
CA GLY A 145 10.27 -4.79 2.18
C GLY A 145 10.08 -3.27 2.30
N MET A 146 9.51 -2.64 1.26
CA MET A 146 9.20 -1.20 1.29
C MET A 146 8.17 -0.86 2.37
N GLN A 147 7.13 -1.67 2.55
CA GLN A 147 6.11 -1.41 3.56
C GLN A 147 6.64 -1.57 4.98
N LEU A 148 7.41 -2.63 5.26
CA LEU A 148 8.07 -2.78 6.54
C LEU A 148 9.01 -1.60 6.86
N THR A 149 9.74 -1.10 5.84
CA THR A 149 10.58 0.11 5.98
C THR A 149 9.76 1.35 6.29
N ASN A 150 8.58 1.54 5.64
CA ASN A 150 7.67 2.64 5.92
C ASN A 150 7.15 2.56 7.36
N ILE A 151 6.70 1.39 7.79
CA ILE A 151 6.22 1.14 9.16
C ILE A 151 7.29 1.52 10.18
N LEU A 152 8.54 1.11 9.97
CA LEU A 152 9.65 1.45 10.88
C LEU A 152 9.98 2.94 10.92
N ARG A 153 9.81 3.64 9.80
CA ARG A 153 10.01 5.09 9.72
C ARG A 153 8.92 5.86 10.44
N ASP A 154 7.67 5.39 10.32
CA ASP A 154 6.48 6.17 10.64
C ASP A 154 5.81 5.75 11.98
N ILE A 155 6.45 4.90 12.81
CA ILE A 155 5.91 4.36 14.08
C ILE A 155 5.23 5.43 14.94
N GLY A 156 5.90 6.58 15.11
CA GLY A 156 5.40 7.67 15.95
C GLY A 156 4.20 8.39 15.32
N GLU A 157 4.23 8.61 14.00
CA GLU A 157 3.19 9.28 13.25
C GLU A 157 1.91 8.42 13.19
N ASP A 158 2.05 7.14 12.82
CA ASP A 158 0.92 6.21 12.73
C ASP A 158 0.19 6.05 14.07
N LYS A 159 0.98 5.98 15.17
CA LYS A 159 0.42 5.96 16.52
C LYS A 159 -0.30 7.26 16.89
N ALA A 160 0.35 8.42 16.63
CA ALA A 160 -0.17 9.71 17.08
C ALA A 160 -1.38 10.18 16.28
N GLU A 161 -1.36 9.99 14.96
CA GLU A 161 -2.37 10.54 14.07
C GLU A 161 -3.52 9.54 13.78
N ARG A 162 -3.22 8.23 13.77
CA ARG A 162 -4.16 7.20 13.35
C ARG A 162 -4.50 6.17 14.43
N ASN A 163 -3.85 6.25 15.59
CA ASN A 163 -3.93 5.25 16.67
C ASN A 163 -3.65 3.82 16.17
N ARG A 164 -2.78 3.69 15.17
CA ARG A 164 -2.36 2.40 14.59
C ARG A 164 -1.00 2.00 15.13
N ILE A 165 -0.84 0.74 15.52
CA ILE A 165 0.43 0.14 15.90
C ILE A 165 0.64 -1.08 15.01
N TYR A 166 1.54 -0.95 14.05
CA TYR A 166 1.89 -2.02 13.10
C TYR A 166 2.95 -2.98 13.66
N LEU A 167 3.69 -2.59 14.72
CA LEU A 167 4.66 -3.49 15.35
C LEU A 167 3.94 -4.73 15.91
N PRO A 168 4.31 -5.97 15.49
CA PRO A 168 3.64 -7.17 15.95
C PRO A 168 3.80 -7.36 17.45
N LYS A 169 2.70 -7.62 18.13
CA LYS A 169 2.69 -7.83 19.58
C LYS A 169 3.65 -8.96 19.99
N GLN A 170 3.66 -10.06 19.26
CA GLN A 170 4.57 -11.19 19.48
C GLN A 170 6.05 -10.75 19.50
N VAL A 171 6.44 -9.84 18.58
CA VAL A 171 7.82 -9.34 18.52
C VAL A 171 8.09 -8.38 19.68
N MET A 172 7.15 -7.51 20.02
CA MET A 172 7.26 -6.62 21.16
C MET A 172 7.41 -7.42 22.46
N ASP A 173 6.58 -8.43 22.68
CA ASP A 173 6.62 -9.32 23.86
C ASP A 173 7.95 -10.09 23.92
N GLN A 174 8.46 -10.57 22.78
CA GLN A 174 9.75 -11.29 22.71
C GLN A 174 10.92 -10.48 23.26
N PHE A 175 10.93 -9.17 23.04
CA PHE A 175 11.99 -8.28 23.50
C PHE A 175 11.61 -7.50 24.75
N GLY A 176 10.43 -7.74 25.31
CA GLY A 176 9.96 -7.09 26.54
C GLY A 176 9.63 -5.61 26.36
N TYR A 177 9.25 -5.19 25.15
CA TYR A 177 8.78 -3.85 24.87
C TYR A 177 7.26 -3.80 24.93
N THR A 178 6.70 -2.88 25.69
CA THR A 178 5.27 -2.80 25.97
C THR A 178 4.58 -1.74 25.10
N GLU A 179 3.27 -1.93 24.86
CA GLU A 179 2.45 -0.91 24.21
C GLU A 179 2.42 0.40 25.01
N GLN A 180 2.49 0.33 26.33
CA GLN A 180 2.57 1.52 27.18
C GLN A 180 3.85 2.31 26.90
N GLU A 181 5.01 1.66 26.83
CA GLU A 181 6.29 2.32 26.49
C GLU A 181 6.23 2.94 25.09
N LEU A 182 5.60 2.25 24.13
CA LEU A 182 5.38 2.81 22.81
C LEU A 182 4.47 4.05 22.86
N GLN A 183 3.40 4.01 23.65
CA GLN A 183 2.51 5.15 23.84
C GLN A 183 3.20 6.35 24.49
N GLU A 184 4.11 6.10 25.40
CA GLU A 184 4.90 7.13 26.07
C GLU A 184 6.10 7.61 25.21
N GLY A 185 6.33 6.97 24.04
CA GLY A 185 7.45 7.31 23.14
C GLY A 185 8.81 6.93 23.69
N ILE A 186 8.89 5.90 24.55
CA ILE A 186 10.13 5.45 25.17
C ILE A 186 10.96 4.69 24.15
N VAL A 187 12.16 5.21 23.86
CA VAL A 187 13.16 4.59 23.00
C VAL A 187 14.26 3.99 23.89
N ASN A 188 14.05 2.74 24.32
CA ASN A 188 14.99 1.98 25.14
C ASN A 188 15.62 0.83 24.32
N GLN A 189 16.41 -0.03 24.99
CA GLN A 189 17.06 -1.16 24.34
C GLN A 189 16.04 -2.19 23.82
N ALA A 190 14.92 -2.40 24.51
CA ALA A 190 13.86 -3.28 24.06
C ALA A 190 13.25 -2.79 22.72
N PHE A 191 12.95 -1.48 22.63
CA PHE A 191 12.53 -0.86 21.37
C PHE A 191 13.54 -1.06 20.25
N GLN A 192 14.83 -0.84 20.52
CA GLN A 192 15.89 -1.03 19.52
C GLN A 192 15.90 -2.47 18.99
N HIS A 193 15.77 -3.48 19.83
CA HIS A 193 15.72 -4.87 19.42
C HIS A 193 14.46 -5.19 18.57
N VAL A 194 13.29 -4.64 18.93
CA VAL A 194 12.07 -4.77 18.10
C VAL A 194 12.30 -4.14 16.74
N TRP A 195 12.83 -2.92 16.70
CA TRP A 195 13.10 -2.18 15.46
C TRP A 195 14.12 -2.93 14.59
N GLU A 196 15.24 -3.38 15.14
CA GLU A 196 16.28 -4.14 14.46
C GLU A 196 15.74 -5.46 13.90
N TYR A 197 14.89 -6.16 14.66
CA TYR A 197 14.26 -7.40 14.22
C TYR A 197 13.41 -7.18 12.97
N ILE A 198 12.53 -6.20 12.97
CA ILE A 198 11.68 -5.88 11.80
C ILE A 198 12.53 -5.32 10.65
N ALA A 199 13.59 -4.56 10.93
CA ALA A 199 14.52 -4.08 9.89
C ALA A 199 15.24 -5.25 9.21
N PHE A 200 15.68 -6.27 9.95
CA PHE A 200 16.28 -7.47 9.41
C PHE A 200 15.29 -8.26 8.55
N GLU A 201 14.04 -8.39 9.00
CA GLU A 201 12.98 -8.98 8.18
C GLU A 201 12.77 -8.19 6.88
N ALA A 202 12.73 -6.85 6.94
CA ALA A 202 12.59 -6.01 5.76
C ALA A 202 13.75 -6.20 4.77
N GLU A 203 14.99 -6.30 5.24
CA GLU A 203 16.17 -6.55 4.40
C GLU A 203 16.09 -7.88 3.64
N ALA A 204 15.47 -8.91 4.22
CA ALA A 204 15.32 -10.21 3.58
C ALA A 204 14.39 -10.16 2.34
N TYR A 205 13.57 -9.12 2.21
CA TYR A 205 12.67 -8.89 1.09
C TYR A 205 13.26 -8.02 -0.03
N TYR A 206 14.41 -7.39 0.16
CA TYR A 206 15.12 -6.61 -0.87
C TYR A 206 16.07 -7.49 -1.69
#